data_b603b6402415f42f35f2b288db4069b5
#
_entry.id   b603b6402415f42f35f2b288db4069b5
#
_cell.length_a   1.000
_cell.length_b   1.000
_cell.length_c   1.000
_cell.angle_alpha   90.00
_cell.angle_beta   90.00
_cell.angle_gamma   90.00
#
_symmetry.space_group_name_H-M   'P 1'
#
loop_
_entity.id
_entity.type
_entity.pdbx_description
1 polymer ?
#
loop_
_entity_poly.entity_id
_entity_poly.type
_entity_poly.pdbx_seq_one_letter_code
_entity_poly.pdbx_strand_id
1 'polypeptide(L)' 'MTAKEMFEELGYKKVDRYPDKISYERITPEGIEEAIDFPINQGKYPTFACFCNGHCSYVFVRELKAINQQCKELGWLDD' A
#
# COMPACT_ATOMS: atom_id res chain seq x y z
N MET A 1 16.08 -0.24 -1.69
CA MET A 1 15.13 0.45 -0.81
C MET A 1 14.04 -0.52 -0.36
N THR A 2 13.56 -0.34 0.87
CA THR A 2 12.38 -1.09 1.33
C THR A 2 11.11 -0.47 0.76
N ALA A 3 10.03 -1.24 0.77
CA ALA A 3 8.71 -0.72 0.37
C ALA A 3 8.33 0.49 1.23
N LYS A 4 8.58 0.42 2.54
CA LYS A 4 8.29 1.53 3.45
C LYS A 4 8.99 2.82 3.00
N GLU A 5 10.27 2.72 2.65
CA GLU A 5 11.03 3.88 2.19
C GLU A 5 10.48 4.42 0.87
N MET A 6 10.12 3.53 -0.05
CA MET A 6 9.54 3.92 -1.33
C MET A 6 8.20 4.64 -1.15
N PHE A 7 7.34 4.14 -0.27
CA PHE A 7 6.06 4.79 0.02
C PHE A 7 6.26 6.13 0.72
N GLU A 8 7.25 6.23 1.61
CA GLU A 8 7.55 7.50 2.28
C GLU A 8 8.00 8.57 1.27
N GLU A 9 8.75 8.20 0.24
CA GLU A 9 9.12 9.13 -0.82
C GLU A 9 7.91 9.65 -1.59
N LEU A 10 6.83 8.87 -1.64
CA LEU A 10 5.58 9.27 -2.30
C LEU A 10 4.65 10.04 -1.36
N GLY A 11 5.07 10.28 -0.12
CA GLY A 11 4.29 11.02 0.86
C GLY A 11 3.38 10.17 1.74
N TYR A 12 3.46 8.85 1.62
CA TYR A 12 2.69 7.93 2.47
C TYR A 12 3.40 7.69 3.78
N LYS A 13 2.63 7.32 4.80
CA LYS A 13 3.14 6.82 6.08
C LYS A 13 2.56 5.45 6.36
N LYS A 14 3.40 4.55 6.84
CA LYS A 14 2.94 3.24 7.29
C LYS A 14 2.11 3.41 8.56
N VAL A 15 0.97 2.75 8.60
CA VAL A 15 0.04 2.79 9.73
C VAL A 15 0.15 1.49 10.50
N ASP A 16 0.44 1.57 11.80
CA ASP A 16 0.73 0.39 12.63
C ASP A 16 -0.44 -0.05 13.51
N ARG A 17 -1.66 0.45 13.26
CA ARG A 17 -2.82 0.12 14.10
C ARG A 17 -3.60 -1.12 13.65
N TYR A 18 -3.20 -1.75 12.55
CA TYR A 18 -3.92 -2.92 12.02
C TYR A 18 -3.10 -4.19 12.23
N PRO A 19 -3.66 -5.22 12.92
CA PRO A 19 -2.93 -6.49 13.09
C PRO A 19 -3.00 -7.41 11.87
N ASP A 20 -3.95 -7.19 10.96
CA ASP A 20 -4.26 -8.09 9.87
C ASP A 20 -3.89 -7.56 8.48
N LYS A 21 -3.24 -6.42 8.42
CA LYS A 21 -2.82 -5.84 7.14
C LYS A 21 -1.67 -4.86 7.32
N ILE A 22 -0.93 -4.65 6.23
CA ILE A 22 0.01 -3.54 6.11
C ILE A 22 -0.75 -2.43 5.39
N SER A 23 -0.74 -1.22 5.95
CA SER A 23 -1.45 -0.08 5.37
C SER A 23 -0.53 1.13 5.30
N TYR A 24 -0.61 1.83 4.18
CA TYR A 24 0.07 3.12 3.97
C TYR A 24 -0.99 4.17 3.69
N GLU A 25 -0.88 5.32 4.35
CA GLU A 25 -1.85 6.40 4.23
C GLU A 25 -1.18 7.73 3.97
N ARG A 26 -1.85 8.59 3.22
CA ARG A 26 -1.44 9.98 3.05
C ARG A 26 -2.65 10.88 2.89
N ILE A 27 -2.44 12.18 3.15
CA ILE A 27 -3.44 13.21 2.90
C ILE A 27 -2.83 14.18 1.90
N THR A 28 -3.51 14.38 0.77
CA THR A 28 -3.03 15.30 -0.26
C THR A 28 -3.16 16.76 0.19
N PRO A 29 -2.49 17.71 -0.48
CA PRO A 29 -2.65 19.14 -0.15
C PRO A 29 -4.10 19.62 -0.23
N GLU A 30 -4.94 18.97 -1.04
CA GLU A 30 -6.37 19.28 -1.18
C GLU A 30 -7.22 18.63 -0.10
N GLY A 31 -6.60 17.86 0.83
CA GLY A 31 -7.31 17.21 1.91
C GLY A 31 -7.91 15.85 1.55
N ILE A 32 -7.52 15.27 0.41
CA ILE A 32 -8.00 13.95 -0.01
C ILE A 32 -7.20 12.89 0.75
N GLU A 33 -7.89 11.96 1.39
CA GLU A 33 -7.26 10.83 2.07
C GLU A 33 -7.06 9.69 1.07
N GLU A 34 -5.81 9.23 0.96
CA GLU A 34 -5.46 8.09 0.11
C GLU A 34 -4.83 6.99 0.96
N ALA A 35 -5.17 5.75 0.67
CA ALA A 35 -4.62 4.60 1.40
C ALA A 35 -4.37 3.44 0.44
N ILE A 36 -3.35 2.64 0.77
CA ILE A 36 -3.07 1.40 0.07
C ILE A 36 -2.91 0.32 1.13
N ASP A 37 -3.74 -0.71 1.05
CA ASP A 37 -3.78 -1.79 2.02
C ASP A 37 -3.30 -3.10 1.41
N PHE A 38 -2.49 -3.83 2.18
CA PHE A 38 -2.00 -5.16 1.83
C PHE A 38 -2.46 -6.12 2.93
N PRO A 39 -3.68 -6.67 2.82
CA PRO A 39 -4.14 -7.65 3.82
C PRO A 39 -3.21 -8.85 3.85
N ILE A 40 -2.80 -9.28 5.06
CA ILE A 40 -1.98 -10.47 5.24
C ILE A 40 -2.89 -11.68 5.48
N ASN A 41 -2.35 -12.88 5.36
CA ASN A 41 -3.09 -14.13 5.59
C ASN A 41 -4.26 -14.35 4.62
N GLN A 42 -4.07 -13.95 3.36
CA GLN A 42 -5.11 -14.10 2.34
C GLN A 42 -5.13 -15.49 1.67
N GLY A 43 -4.15 -16.34 1.99
CA GLY A 43 -4.05 -17.65 1.38
C GLY A 43 -3.40 -17.59 -0.01
N LYS A 44 -3.93 -18.37 -0.95
CA LYS A 44 -3.28 -18.68 -2.22
C LYS A 44 -3.25 -17.51 -3.21
N TYR A 45 -4.23 -16.63 -3.15
CA TYR A 45 -4.38 -15.55 -4.13
C TYR A 45 -4.42 -14.19 -3.40
N PRO A 46 -3.25 -13.69 -2.97
CA PRO A 46 -3.22 -12.41 -2.27
C PRO A 46 -3.60 -11.25 -3.17
N THR A 47 -4.23 -10.26 -2.57
CA THR A 47 -4.63 -9.03 -3.24
C THR A 47 -4.19 -7.82 -2.44
N PHE A 48 -4.19 -6.67 -3.08
CA PHE A 48 -4.06 -5.38 -2.38
C PHE A 48 -5.19 -4.47 -2.86
N ALA A 49 -5.43 -3.39 -2.14
CA ALA A 49 -6.49 -2.45 -2.49
C ALA A 49 -6.03 -1.01 -2.29
N CYS A 50 -6.48 -0.13 -3.18
CA CYS A 50 -6.25 1.31 -3.08
C CYS A 50 -7.56 2.00 -2.74
N PHE A 51 -7.49 3.04 -1.91
CA PHE A 51 -8.66 3.78 -1.43
C PHE A 51 -8.45 5.28 -1.58
N CYS A 52 -9.56 5.97 -1.83
CA CYS A 52 -9.61 7.42 -1.87
C CYS A 52 -10.84 7.85 -1.07
N ASN A 53 -10.63 8.61 0.02
CA ASN A 53 -11.69 9.00 0.95
C ASN A 53 -12.56 7.83 1.40
N GLY A 54 -11.92 6.68 1.67
CA GLY A 54 -12.62 5.48 2.15
C GLY A 54 -13.30 4.66 1.07
N HIS A 55 -13.24 5.07 -0.20
CA HIS A 55 -13.80 4.31 -1.32
C HIS A 55 -12.69 3.69 -2.15
N CYS A 56 -12.95 2.54 -2.75
CA CYS A 56 -11.98 1.90 -3.64
C CYS A 56 -11.63 2.84 -4.80
N SER A 57 -10.35 2.88 -5.14
CA SER A 57 -9.87 3.76 -6.19
C SER A 57 -8.94 3.00 -7.15
N TYR A 58 -8.52 3.69 -8.20
CA TYR A 58 -7.56 3.15 -9.15
C TYR A 58 -6.16 3.19 -8.55
N VAL A 59 -5.28 2.33 -9.09
CA VAL A 59 -3.85 2.33 -8.76
C VAL A 59 -3.17 3.38 -9.61
N PHE A 60 -2.43 4.30 -8.98
CA PHE A 60 -1.63 5.26 -9.71
C PHE A 60 -0.31 4.63 -10.16
N VAL A 61 0.07 4.89 -11.41
CA VAL A 61 1.29 4.31 -11.98
C VAL A 61 2.52 4.66 -11.13
N ARG A 62 2.58 5.85 -10.56
CA ARG A 62 3.70 6.28 -9.70
C ARG A 62 3.93 5.38 -8.50
N GLU A 63 2.93 4.60 -8.09
CA GLU A 63 2.98 3.74 -6.91
C GLU A 63 3.36 2.31 -7.22
N LEU A 64 3.43 1.93 -8.50
CA LEU A 64 3.66 0.54 -8.89
C LEU A 64 4.96 -0.04 -8.35
N LYS A 65 6.04 0.74 -8.34
CA LYS A 65 7.32 0.23 -7.85
C LYS A 65 7.26 -0.08 -6.35
N ALA A 66 6.64 0.79 -5.57
CA ALA A 66 6.50 0.58 -4.13
C ALA A 66 5.57 -0.60 -3.83
N ILE A 67 4.47 -0.71 -4.58
CA ILE A 67 3.54 -1.84 -4.46
C ILE A 67 4.25 -3.15 -4.78
N ASN A 68 4.99 -3.17 -5.88
CA ASN A 68 5.74 -4.35 -6.30
C ASN A 68 6.76 -4.77 -5.23
N GLN A 69 7.49 -3.81 -4.67
CA GLN A 69 8.45 -4.08 -3.61
C GLN A 69 7.79 -4.63 -2.35
N GLN A 70 6.62 -4.08 -1.97
CA GLN A 70 5.87 -4.60 -0.82
C GLN A 70 5.43 -6.03 -1.05
N CYS A 71 4.95 -6.35 -2.25
CA CYS A 71 4.54 -7.71 -2.58
C CYS A 71 5.73 -8.68 -2.52
N LYS A 72 6.91 -8.24 -2.95
CA LYS A 72 8.12 -9.05 -2.83
C LYS A 72 8.50 -9.30 -1.38
N GLU A 73 8.42 -8.26 -0.54
CA GLU A 73 8.76 -8.40 0.89
C GLU A 73 7.78 -9.31 1.62
N LEU A 74 6.53 -9.38 1.17
CA LEU A 74 5.54 -10.30 1.71
C LEU A 74 5.66 -11.72 1.15
N GLY A 75 6.55 -11.93 0.18
CA GLY A 75 6.72 -13.24 -0.45
C GLY A 75 5.64 -13.58 -1.46
N TRP A 76 4.89 -12.58 -1.92
CA TRP A 76 3.79 -12.78 -2.88
C TRP A 76 4.26 -12.82 -4.33
N LEU A 77 5.44 -12.28 -4.61
CA LEU A 77 6.02 -12.27 -5.94
C LEU A 77 7.37 -12.99 -5.91
N ASP A 78 7.56 -13.86 -6.88
CA ASP A 78 8.89 -14.42 -7.17
C ASP A 78 9.62 -13.43 -8.09
N ASP A 79 10.89 -13.32 -7.91
CA ASP A 79 11.73 -12.45 -8.75
C ASP A 79 11.99 -13.05 -10.13
#